data_09fa2624a23a8fb322765e527a88b006
#
_entry.id   09fa2624a23a8fb322765e527a88b006
#
_cell.length_a   1.000
_cell.length_b   1.000
_cell.length_c   1.000
_cell.angle_alpha   90.00
_cell.angle_beta   90.00
_cell.angle_gamma   90.00
#
_symmetry.space_group_name_H-M   'P 1'
#
loop_
_entity.id
_entity.type
_entity.pdbx_description
1 polymer ?
#
loop_
_entity_poly.entity_id
_entity_poly.type
_entity_poly.pdbx_seq_one_letter_code
_entity_poly.pdbx_strand_id
1 'polypeptide(L)'
;MKISVVIPVYNAVQDVQKCLESVKENFDFSDGEVLIVDDCSEEETAAYLKKESAANPDKFTLMRNGENSGFPKTCNNGIAKAKGEIIVLLNSDTMIPARFCEKIAACFDSDPLIAVASPIAAYSGSYFIPLRDGETVASMNEKIEKLHKPTYPAIPTAEGFCLCLRKSALDKFGALDEIYGKGFNEERDLSFRMVSKGLRCVLIDNLYVFHKRHASFGSAARKQQLEKNDKIFKDRWGDLVKQEKDFTKHRNPVDELRRQIQPKYFKKGLFWSKSVLPDKTVWRVFGVKITKKQKNDP
;
A
#
# COMPACT_ATOMS: atom_id res chain seq x y z
N MET A 1 12.49 3.44 -16.46
CA MET A 1 12.66 2.17 -15.70
C MET A 1 11.47 1.26 -15.94
N LYS A 2 11.71 0.01 -16.30
CA LYS A 2 10.67 -0.99 -16.49
C LYS A 2 10.01 -1.37 -15.15
N ILE A 3 8.67 -1.42 -15.12
CA ILE A 3 7.89 -1.72 -13.91
C ILE A 3 7.18 -3.07 -14.07
N SER A 4 7.33 -3.95 -13.07
CA SER A 4 6.49 -5.14 -12.91
C SER A 4 5.53 -4.93 -11.75
N VAL A 5 4.22 -5.02 -12.00
CA VAL A 5 3.21 -5.03 -10.94
C VAL A 5 2.88 -6.49 -10.59
N VAL A 6 2.98 -6.82 -9.32
CA VAL A 6 2.58 -8.11 -8.75
C VAL A 6 1.32 -7.90 -7.93
N ILE A 7 0.21 -8.56 -8.32
CA ILE A 7 -1.08 -8.46 -7.64
C ILE A 7 -1.37 -9.80 -6.96
N PRO A 8 -1.11 -9.95 -5.65
CA PRO A 8 -1.53 -11.13 -4.90
C PRO A 8 -3.04 -11.12 -4.71
N VAL A 9 -3.69 -12.22 -5.03
CA VAL A 9 -5.15 -12.36 -4.94
C VAL A 9 -5.52 -13.53 -4.06
N TYR A 10 -6.42 -13.30 -3.10
CA TYR A 10 -7.10 -14.36 -2.36
C TYR A 10 -8.57 -13.98 -2.17
N ASN A 11 -9.46 -14.58 -2.94
CA ASN A 11 -10.90 -14.32 -2.95
C ASN A 11 -11.25 -12.84 -3.30
N ALA A 12 -12.43 -12.35 -2.87
CA ALA A 12 -12.88 -10.96 -3.04
C ALA A 12 -12.99 -10.49 -4.50
N VAL A 13 -13.62 -11.29 -5.35
CA VAL A 13 -13.73 -11.09 -6.81
C VAL A 13 -14.17 -9.67 -7.20
N GLN A 14 -15.10 -9.05 -6.47
CA GLN A 14 -15.60 -7.70 -6.78
C GLN A 14 -14.53 -6.60 -6.60
N ASP A 15 -13.64 -6.76 -5.65
CA ASP A 15 -12.53 -5.83 -5.44
C ASP A 15 -11.44 -6.06 -6.47
N VAL A 16 -11.14 -7.32 -6.76
CA VAL A 16 -10.22 -7.74 -7.84
C VAL A 16 -10.66 -7.16 -9.19
N GLN A 17 -11.95 -7.21 -9.52
CA GLN A 17 -12.50 -6.64 -10.75
C GLN A 17 -12.17 -5.14 -10.87
N LYS A 18 -12.46 -4.35 -9.84
CA LYS A 18 -12.18 -2.91 -9.83
C LYS A 18 -10.68 -2.60 -9.91
N CYS A 19 -9.87 -3.40 -9.23
CA CYS A 19 -8.42 -3.28 -9.28
C CYS A 19 -7.92 -3.50 -10.72
N LEU A 20 -8.27 -4.62 -11.34
CA LEU A 20 -7.82 -4.95 -12.70
C LEU A 20 -8.37 -4.00 -13.76
N GLU A 21 -9.60 -3.48 -13.60
CA GLU A 21 -10.13 -2.41 -14.45
C GLU A 21 -9.26 -1.15 -14.37
N SER A 22 -8.95 -0.69 -13.15
CA SER A 22 -8.08 0.49 -12.98
C SER A 22 -6.67 0.28 -13.56
N VAL A 23 -6.14 -0.94 -13.45
CA VAL A 23 -4.85 -1.32 -14.03
C VAL A 23 -4.92 -1.33 -15.56
N LYS A 24 -5.97 -1.89 -16.17
CA LYS A 24 -6.15 -1.85 -17.64
C LYS A 24 -6.20 -0.44 -18.21
N GLU A 25 -6.77 0.50 -17.45
CA GLU A 25 -6.94 1.89 -17.85
C GLU A 25 -5.70 2.77 -17.65
N ASN A 26 -4.93 2.50 -16.58
CA ASN A 26 -3.94 3.45 -16.10
C ASN A 26 -2.50 2.92 -16.04
N PHE A 27 -2.29 1.61 -16.28
CA PHE A 27 -0.94 1.04 -16.33
C PHE A 27 -0.36 1.13 -17.74
N ASP A 28 0.92 1.48 -17.84
CA ASP A 28 1.64 1.51 -19.11
C ASP A 28 2.20 0.12 -19.45
N PHE A 29 1.49 -0.60 -20.31
CA PHE A 29 1.88 -1.93 -20.79
C PHE A 29 2.97 -1.91 -21.87
N SER A 30 3.35 -0.73 -22.41
CA SER A 30 4.37 -0.64 -23.45
C SER A 30 5.77 -0.99 -22.94
N ASP A 31 6.05 -0.69 -21.66
CA ASP A 31 7.34 -0.97 -21.00
C ASP A 31 7.16 -1.58 -19.60
N GLY A 32 6.03 -2.22 -19.35
CA GLY A 32 5.71 -2.85 -18.07
C GLY A 32 5.01 -4.19 -18.22
N GLU A 33 4.85 -4.90 -17.13
CA GLU A 33 4.11 -6.16 -17.04
C GLU A 33 3.29 -6.24 -15.76
N VAL A 34 2.20 -7.01 -15.80
CA VAL A 34 1.35 -7.27 -14.64
C VAL A 34 1.24 -8.78 -14.43
N LEU A 35 1.66 -9.23 -13.24
CA LEU A 35 1.58 -10.62 -12.80
C LEU A 35 0.48 -10.71 -11.72
N ILE A 36 -0.55 -11.48 -12.00
CA ILE A 36 -1.59 -11.82 -11.02
C ILE A 36 -1.19 -13.15 -10.38
N VAL A 37 -1.08 -13.17 -9.05
CA VAL A 37 -0.73 -14.38 -8.31
C VAL A 37 -1.90 -14.77 -7.43
N ASP A 38 -2.68 -15.75 -7.90
CA ASP A 38 -3.82 -16.32 -7.18
C ASP A 38 -3.35 -17.25 -6.08
N ASP A 39 -3.58 -16.89 -4.84
CA ASP A 39 -3.19 -17.66 -3.64
C ASP A 39 -4.20 -18.76 -3.30
N CYS A 40 -4.58 -19.55 -4.30
CA CYS A 40 -5.56 -20.62 -4.16
C CYS A 40 -6.95 -20.12 -3.77
N SER A 41 -7.47 -19.12 -4.48
CA SER A 41 -8.82 -18.59 -4.28
C SER A 41 -9.90 -19.64 -4.57
N GLU A 42 -11.10 -19.43 -4.01
CA GLU A 42 -12.30 -20.18 -4.31
C GLU A 42 -12.73 -20.03 -5.77
N GLU A 43 -13.61 -20.93 -6.24
CA GLU A 43 -13.96 -21.09 -7.65
C GLU A 43 -14.41 -19.78 -8.33
N GLU A 44 -15.23 -18.96 -7.66
CA GLU A 44 -15.73 -17.72 -8.23
C GLU A 44 -14.60 -16.77 -8.66
N THR A 45 -13.64 -16.54 -7.76
CA THR A 45 -12.48 -15.67 -8.03
C THR A 45 -11.53 -16.34 -9.02
N ALA A 46 -11.25 -17.62 -8.87
CA ALA A 46 -10.36 -18.37 -9.76
C ALA A 46 -10.87 -18.39 -11.20
N ALA A 47 -12.17 -18.66 -11.41
CA ALA A 47 -12.80 -18.63 -12.72
C ALA A 47 -12.76 -17.24 -13.36
N TYR A 48 -13.03 -16.19 -12.57
CA TYR A 48 -12.89 -14.80 -13.04
C TYR A 48 -11.46 -14.49 -13.50
N LEU A 49 -10.44 -14.79 -12.69
CA LEU A 49 -9.04 -14.52 -13.03
C LEU A 49 -8.60 -15.25 -14.29
N LYS A 50 -9.00 -16.53 -14.43
CA LYS A 50 -8.72 -17.33 -15.64
C LYS A 50 -9.36 -16.71 -16.88
N LYS A 51 -10.63 -16.31 -16.78
CA LYS A 51 -11.36 -15.64 -17.88
C LYS A 51 -10.72 -14.30 -18.26
N GLU A 52 -10.43 -13.47 -17.26
CA GLU A 52 -9.87 -12.13 -17.46
C GLU A 52 -8.47 -12.17 -18.09
N SER A 53 -7.59 -13.07 -17.62
CA SER A 53 -6.25 -13.25 -18.19
C SER A 53 -6.29 -13.84 -19.59
N ALA A 54 -7.22 -14.75 -19.87
CA ALA A 54 -7.40 -15.31 -21.21
C ALA A 54 -7.94 -14.28 -22.21
N ALA A 55 -8.74 -13.31 -21.75
CA ALA A 55 -9.25 -12.21 -22.56
C ALA A 55 -8.21 -11.10 -22.82
N ASN A 56 -7.19 -10.99 -21.97
CA ASN A 56 -6.14 -9.95 -22.03
C ASN A 56 -4.72 -10.57 -21.88
N PRO A 57 -4.31 -11.51 -22.74
CA PRO A 57 -3.05 -12.27 -22.56
C PRO A 57 -1.80 -11.41 -22.75
N ASP A 58 -1.91 -10.28 -23.43
CA ASP A 58 -0.89 -9.25 -23.63
C ASP A 58 -0.72 -8.32 -22.41
N LYS A 59 -1.71 -8.31 -21.50
CA LYS A 59 -1.71 -7.44 -20.29
C LYS A 59 -1.42 -8.21 -19.02
N PHE A 60 -1.99 -9.40 -18.87
CA PHE A 60 -1.97 -10.14 -17.61
C PHE A 60 -1.34 -11.53 -17.72
N THR A 61 -0.34 -11.76 -16.89
CA THR A 61 0.18 -13.12 -16.65
C THR A 61 -0.42 -13.64 -15.36
N LEU A 62 -1.22 -14.70 -15.45
CA LEU A 62 -1.81 -15.37 -14.29
C LEU A 62 -0.93 -16.51 -13.81
N MET A 63 -0.66 -16.51 -12.51
CA MET A 63 -0.03 -17.59 -11.76
C MET A 63 -1.00 -18.03 -10.66
N ARG A 64 -0.98 -19.32 -10.29
CA ARG A 64 -1.79 -19.85 -9.20
C ARG A 64 -0.95 -20.72 -8.26
N ASN A 65 -1.04 -20.44 -6.97
CA ASN A 65 -0.45 -21.30 -5.94
C ASN A 65 -1.27 -22.59 -5.77
N GLY A 66 -0.62 -23.70 -5.42
CA GLY A 66 -1.31 -24.97 -5.15
C GLY A 66 -2.11 -24.99 -3.85
N GLU A 67 -1.78 -24.08 -2.93
CA GLU A 67 -2.44 -23.89 -1.63
C GLU A 67 -2.41 -22.41 -1.22
N ASN A 68 -3.24 -22.01 -0.25
CA ASN A 68 -3.15 -20.66 0.33
C ASN A 68 -1.86 -20.52 1.13
N SER A 69 -0.86 -19.92 0.50
CA SER A 69 0.49 -19.76 1.04
C SER A 69 0.66 -18.48 1.91
N GLY A 70 -0.26 -17.55 1.82
CA GLY A 70 -0.22 -16.25 2.51
C GLY A 70 0.49 -15.17 1.72
N PHE A 71 0.29 -13.91 2.17
CA PHE A 71 0.69 -12.73 1.44
C PHE A 71 2.19 -12.67 1.09
N PRO A 72 3.14 -12.86 2.05
CA PRO A 72 4.57 -12.77 1.74
C PRO A 72 5.02 -13.77 0.69
N LYS A 73 4.63 -15.05 0.82
CA LYS A 73 5.03 -16.10 -0.11
C LYS A 73 4.41 -15.91 -1.49
N THR A 74 3.14 -15.49 -1.53
CA THR A 74 2.44 -15.19 -2.79
C THR A 74 3.10 -14.01 -3.52
N CYS A 75 3.46 -12.95 -2.80
CA CYS A 75 4.23 -11.83 -3.36
C CYS A 75 5.61 -12.30 -3.85
N ASN A 76 6.33 -13.09 -3.07
CA ASN A 76 7.66 -13.60 -3.44
C ASN A 76 7.61 -14.45 -4.70
N ASN A 77 6.56 -15.27 -4.89
CA ASN A 77 6.35 -16.04 -6.12
C ASN A 77 6.23 -15.12 -7.35
N GLY A 78 5.54 -14.00 -7.22
CA GLY A 78 5.44 -12.98 -8.26
C GLY A 78 6.76 -12.24 -8.48
N ILE A 79 7.44 -11.80 -7.40
CA ILE A 79 8.75 -11.14 -7.47
C ILE A 79 9.77 -11.99 -8.23
N ALA A 80 9.80 -13.31 -7.97
CA ALA A 80 10.73 -14.24 -8.62
C ALA A 80 10.50 -14.35 -10.15
N LYS A 81 9.33 -14.01 -10.66
CA LYS A 81 8.99 -14.01 -12.10
C LYS A 81 9.06 -12.63 -12.73
N ALA A 82 9.04 -11.58 -11.92
CA ALA A 82 9.04 -10.20 -12.38
C ALA A 82 10.38 -9.82 -13.04
N LYS A 83 10.28 -9.13 -14.18
CA LYS A 83 11.41 -8.72 -15.04
C LYS A 83 11.73 -7.23 -14.94
N GLY A 84 10.87 -6.44 -14.29
CA GLY A 84 11.05 -5.00 -14.14
C GLY A 84 12.20 -4.64 -13.21
N GLU A 85 12.76 -3.46 -13.39
CA GLU A 85 13.74 -2.86 -12.49
C GLU A 85 13.10 -2.41 -11.16
N ILE A 86 11.82 -2.04 -11.25
CA ILE A 86 10.96 -1.71 -10.12
C ILE A 86 9.85 -2.74 -10.02
N ILE A 87 9.67 -3.31 -8.84
CA ILE A 87 8.58 -4.23 -8.52
C ILE A 87 7.56 -3.47 -7.68
N VAL A 88 6.29 -3.51 -8.09
CA VAL A 88 5.19 -2.96 -7.32
C VAL A 88 4.31 -4.09 -6.81
N LEU A 89 4.30 -4.32 -5.50
CA LEU A 89 3.32 -5.19 -4.86
C LEU A 89 2.04 -4.39 -4.65
N LEU A 90 0.99 -4.73 -5.38
CA LEU A 90 -0.27 -4.00 -5.39
C LEU A 90 -1.40 -4.87 -4.83
N ASN A 91 -2.02 -4.45 -3.74
CA ASN A 91 -3.17 -5.17 -3.19
C ASN A 91 -4.34 -5.19 -4.16
N SER A 92 -5.07 -6.30 -4.20
CA SER A 92 -6.21 -6.52 -5.10
C SER A 92 -7.48 -5.72 -4.76
N ASP A 93 -7.46 -4.92 -3.68
CA ASP A 93 -8.52 -3.99 -3.28
C ASP A 93 -8.12 -2.51 -3.45
N THR A 94 -7.21 -2.25 -4.41
CA THR A 94 -6.72 -0.91 -4.77
C THR A 94 -7.25 -0.45 -6.12
N MET A 95 -7.18 0.87 -6.37
CA MET A 95 -7.36 1.44 -7.71
C MET A 95 -6.24 2.44 -7.96
N ILE A 96 -5.51 2.25 -9.06
CA ILE A 96 -4.40 3.12 -9.46
C ILE A 96 -4.89 4.29 -10.32
N PRO A 97 -4.27 5.48 -10.21
CA PRO A 97 -4.59 6.65 -11.02
C PRO A 97 -3.83 6.67 -12.35
N ALA A 98 -4.21 7.58 -13.24
CA ALA A 98 -3.40 7.97 -14.39
C ALA A 98 -1.98 8.41 -13.96
N ARG A 99 -0.99 8.24 -14.84
CA ARG A 99 0.42 8.56 -14.60
C ARG A 99 1.06 7.76 -13.44
N PHE A 100 0.48 6.62 -13.08
CA PHE A 100 0.97 5.76 -11.99
C PHE A 100 2.43 5.34 -12.22
N CYS A 101 2.72 4.76 -13.39
CA CYS A 101 4.08 4.30 -13.74
C CYS A 101 5.07 5.46 -13.81
N GLU A 102 4.69 6.58 -14.43
CA GLU A 102 5.52 7.78 -14.56
C GLU A 102 5.96 8.32 -13.19
N LYS A 103 5.02 8.45 -12.24
CA LYS A 103 5.33 8.98 -10.90
C LYS A 103 6.22 8.04 -10.09
N ILE A 104 6.03 6.74 -10.23
CA ILE A 104 6.90 5.74 -9.59
C ILE A 104 8.31 5.79 -10.20
N ALA A 105 8.42 5.78 -11.53
CA ALA A 105 9.70 5.87 -12.22
C ALA A 105 10.45 7.14 -11.82
N ALA A 106 9.79 8.32 -11.84
CA ALA A 106 10.38 9.59 -11.43
C ALA A 106 10.91 9.57 -9.97
N CYS A 107 10.20 8.88 -9.05
CA CYS A 107 10.67 8.71 -7.68
C CYS A 107 11.98 7.93 -7.63
N PHE A 108 12.03 6.77 -8.28
CA PHE A 108 13.22 5.91 -8.25
C PHE A 108 14.39 6.45 -9.09
N ASP A 109 14.13 7.25 -10.13
CA ASP A 109 15.15 7.96 -10.92
C ASP A 109 15.79 9.12 -10.15
N SER A 110 15.06 9.72 -9.20
CA SER A 110 15.54 10.87 -8.42
C SER A 110 16.71 10.55 -7.51
N ASP A 111 16.84 9.29 -7.04
CA ASP A 111 17.92 8.88 -6.16
C ASP A 111 18.13 7.34 -6.24
N PRO A 112 19.32 6.88 -6.62
CA PRO A 112 19.65 5.44 -6.71
C PRO A 112 19.61 4.71 -5.38
N LEU A 113 19.65 5.41 -4.25
CA LEU A 113 19.54 4.83 -2.92
C LEU A 113 18.09 4.51 -2.52
N ILE A 114 17.09 5.01 -3.22
CA ILE A 114 15.69 4.65 -2.96
C ILE A 114 15.49 3.17 -3.32
N ALA A 115 15.22 2.36 -2.30
CA ALA A 115 14.97 0.93 -2.44
C ALA A 115 13.52 0.56 -2.18
N VAL A 116 12.84 1.32 -1.32
CA VAL A 116 11.46 1.08 -0.90
C VAL A 116 10.68 2.38 -0.96
N ALA A 117 9.49 2.34 -1.53
CA ALA A 117 8.58 3.48 -1.54
C ALA A 117 7.12 3.03 -1.45
N SER A 118 6.24 3.91 -0.99
CA SER A 118 4.79 3.73 -1.09
C SER A 118 4.10 5.06 -1.33
N PRO A 119 2.92 5.08 -2.00
CA PRO A 119 2.14 6.29 -2.23
C PRO A 119 1.29 6.69 -1.02
N ILE A 120 0.61 7.83 -1.15
CA ILE A 120 -0.43 8.26 -0.21
C ILE A 120 -1.68 7.40 -0.42
N ALA A 121 -2.26 6.89 0.67
CA ALA A 121 -3.46 6.06 0.66
C ALA A 121 -4.75 6.85 0.84
N ALA A 122 -5.89 6.28 0.42
CA ALA A 122 -7.20 6.87 0.63
C ALA A 122 -7.69 6.79 2.10
N TYR A 123 -7.61 5.61 2.74
CA TYR A 123 -8.29 5.37 4.01
C TYR A 123 -7.46 4.62 5.07
N SER A 124 -6.27 4.16 4.76
CA SER A 124 -5.53 3.27 5.65
C SER A 124 -4.07 3.62 5.77
N GLY A 125 -3.45 3.10 6.83
CA GLY A 125 -2.04 3.28 7.10
C GLY A 125 -1.71 4.58 7.83
N SER A 126 -0.45 4.95 7.77
CA SER A 126 0.10 6.16 8.40
C SER A 126 0.03 7.37 7.45
N TYR A 127 0.19 7.12 6.15
CA TYR A 127 0.30 8.15 5.11
C TYR A 127 -0.97 8.21 4.25
N PHE A 128 -2.10 8.65 4.84
CA PHE A 128 -3.38 8.65 4.14
C PHE A 128 -4.05 10.03 4.13
N ILE A 129 -4.84 10.30 3.09
CA ILE A 129 -5.77 11.43 2.99
C ILE A 129 -7.14 10.83 2.60
N PRO A 130 -8.19 10.94 3.42
CA PRO A 130 -9.46 10.31 3.09
C PRO A 130 -10.15 11.05 1.93
N LEU A 131 -10.74 10.30 1.00
CA LEU A 131 -11.67 10.84 0.01
C LEU A 131 -12.96 11.31 0.70
N ARG A 132 -13.52 12.41 0.22
CA ARG A 132 -14.79 12.98 0.66
C ARG A 132 -15.86 12.72 -0.40
N ASP A 133 -17.12 12.96 -0.03
CA ASP A 133 -18.23 12.85 -0.94
C ASP A 133 -17.99 13.70 -2.21
N GLY A 134 -18.13 13.08 -3.36
CA GLY A 134 -17.86 13.69 -4.65
C GLY A 134 -16.39 13.78 -5.08
N GLU A 135 -15.44 13.37 -4.23
CA GLU A 135 -14.02 13.27 -4.60
C GLU A 135 -13.70 11.90 -5.20
N THR A 136 -12.82 11.91 -6.21
CA THR A 136 -12.31 10.70 -6.86
C THR A 136 -10.81 10.58 -6.69
N VAL A 137 -10.24 9.43 -7.00
CA VAL A 137 -8.79 9.23 -7.03
C VAL A 137 -8.12 10.23 -7.99
N ALA A 138 -8.71 10.45 -9.16
CA ALA A 138 -8.22 11.41 -10.15
C ALA A 138 -8.23 12.84 -9.58
N SER A 139 -9.37 13.30 -9.04
CA SER A 139 -9.48 14.66 -8.47
C SER A 139 -8.53 14.88 -7.29
N MET A 140 -8.23 13.84 -6.50
CA MET A 140 -7.27 13.95 -5.40
C MET A 140 -5.84 14.05 -5.92
N ASN A 141 -5.45 13.27 -6.93
CA ASN A 141 -4.14 13.40 -7.58
C ASN A 141 -3.93 14.80 -8.17
N GLU A 142 -4.94 15.36 -8.88
CA GLU A 142 -4.88 16.72 -9.40
C GLU A 142 -4.72 17.78 -8.29
N LYS A 143 -5.42 17.64 -7.18
CA LYS A 143 -5.28 18.55 -6.03
C LYS A 143 -3.87 18.50 -5.45
N ILE A 144 -3.32 17.30 -5.28
CA ILE A 144 -1.96 17.11 -4.76
C ILE A 144 -0.95 17.75 -5.71
N GLU A 145 -1.05 17.49 -7.02
CA GLU A 145 -0.14 18.05 -8.03
C GLU A 145 -0.18 19.59 -8.09
N LYS A 146 -1.35 20.19 -7.88
CA LYS A 146 -1.50 21.66 -7.84
C LYS A 146 -0.88 22.30 -6.60
N LEU A 147 -0.89 21.59 -5.48
CA LEU A 147 -0.47 22.12 -4.17
C LEU A 147 0.97 21.76 -3.82
N HIS A 148 1.53 20.72 -4.43
CA HIS A 148 2.75 20.12 -3.95
C HIS A 148 3.65 19.64 -5.09
N LYS A 149 4.92 20.03 -5.03
CA LYS A 149 5.97 19.43 -5.88
C LYS A 149 6.58 18.23 -5.14
N PRO A 150 6.84 17.12 -5.83
CA PRO A 150 7.35 15.91 -5.17
C PRO A 150 8.71 16.16 -4.53
N THR A 151 8.86 15.68 -3.30
CA THR A 151 10.10 15.77 -2.52
C THR A 151 10.61 14.40 -2.08
N TYR A 152 9.78 13.38 -2.20
CA TYR A 152 10.08 12.01 -1.80
C TYR A 152 10.68 11.92 -0.39
N PRO A 153 9.95 12.41 0.63
CA PRO A 153 10.46 12.47 1.99
C PRO A 153 10.75 11.07 2.52
N ALA A 154 11.85 10.95 3.28
CA ALA A 154 12.19 9.72 3.95
C ALA A 154 11.12 9.36 5.00
N ILE A 155 10.73 8.10 5.03
CA ILE A 155 9.80 7.50 5.98
C ILE A 155 10.43 6.26 6.60
N PRO A 156 10.12 5.90 7.84
CA PRO A 156 10.70 4.73 8.49
C PRO A 156 10.24 3.42 7.84
N THR A 157 8.98 3.35 7.44
CA THR A 157 8.39 2.16 6.80
C THR A 157 7.39 2.57 5.72
N ALA A 158 7.38 1.85 4.62
CA ALA A 158 6.39 1.97 3.55
C ALA A 158 5.12 1.14 3.88
N GLU A 159 4.03 1.45 3.19
CA GLU A 159 2.75 0.77 3.36
C GLU A 159 2.60 -0.37 2.35
N GLY A 160 2.16 -1.55 2.83
CA GLY A 160 2.12 -2.77 2.02
C GLY A 160 1.07 -2.81 0.91
N PHE A 161 0.07 -1.90 0.92
CA PHE A 161 -1.02 -1.92 -0.07
C PHE A 161 -0.57 -1.58 -1.51
N CYS A 162 0.49 -0.80 -1.63
CA CYS A 162 1.15 -0.45 -2.89
C CYS A 162 2.64 -0.22 -2.57
N LEU A 163 3.38 -1.30 -2.50
CA LEU A 163 4.78 -1.31 -2.08
C LEU A 163 5.69 -1.35 -3.31
N CYS A 164 6.37 -0.24 -3.57
CA CYS A 164 7.29 -0.10 -4.70
C CYS A 164 8.71 -0.42 -4.24
N LEU A 165 9.40 -1.30 -4.97
CA LEU A 165 10.66 -1.92 -4.57
C LEU A 165 11.67 -1.89 -5.72
N ARG A 166 12.90 -1.48 -5.46
CA ARG A 166 14.01 -1.61 -6.41
C ARG A 166 14.46 -3.06 -6.48
N LYS A 167 14.34 -3.69 -7.65
CA LYS A 167 14.67 -5.11 -7.84
C LYS A 167 16.09 -5.44 -7.43
N SER A 168 17.07 -4.64 -7.80
CA SER A 168 18.48 -4.87 -7.41
C SER A 168 18.73 -4.87 -5.90
N ALA A 169 17.92 -4.14 -5.12
CA ALA A 169 17.95 -4.19 -3.66
C ALA A 169 17.36 -5.50 -3.12
N LEU A 170 16.25 -5.97 -3.72
CA LEU A 170 15.67 -7.27 -3.38
C LEU A 170 16.64 -8.43 -3.70
N ASP A 171 17.28 -8.39 -4.86
CA ASP A 171 18.27 -9.41 -5.28
C ASP A 171 19.44 -9.49 -4.32
N LYS A 172 19.85 -8.35 -3.76
CA LYS A 172 21.00 -8.27 -2.84
C LYS A 172 20.65 -8.57 -1.38
N PHE A 173 19.48 -8.13 -0.91
CA PHE A 173 19.15 -8.14 0.52
C PHE A 173 17.92 -8.99 0.85
N GLY A 174 17.31 -9.67 -0.14
CA GLY A 174 16.15 -10.54 0.00
C GLY A 174 14.82 -9.80 -0.12
N ALA A 175 13.79 -10.54 -0.48
CA ALA A 175 12.41 -10.10 -0.63
C ALA A 175 11.65 -10.12 0.72
N LEU A 176 10.33 -10.33 0.72
CA LEU A 176 9.54 -10.40 1.96
C LEU A 176 9.92 -11.62 2.80
N ASP A 177 10.03 -11.46 4.11
CA ASP A 177 10.35 -12.57 5.00
C ASP A 177 9.09 -13.42 5.28
N GLU A 178 9.13 -14.69 4.89
CA GLU A 178 8.01 -15.62 5.02
C GLU A 178 7.72 -16.07 6.46
N ILE A 179 8.56 -15.68 7.43
CA ILE A 179 8.31 -15.91 8.87
C ILE A 179 7.00 -15.26 9.33
N TYR A 180 6.55 -14.21 8.61
CA TYR A 180 5.29 -13.52 8.89
C TYR A 180 4.05 -14.28 8.41
N GLY A 181 4.20 -15.44 7.76
CA GLY A 181 3.12 -16.37 7.43
C GLY A 181 2.04 -15.76 6.54
N LYS A 182 0.84 -15.54 7.10
CA LYS A 182 -0.30 -14.99 6.33
C LYS A 182 -0.21 -13.47 6.12
N GLY A 183 0.81 -12.80 6.63
CA GLY A 183 1.04 -11.36 6.48
C GLY A 183 1.01 -10.60 7.79
N PHE A 184 1.14 -9.28 7.71
CA PHE A 184 1.38 -8.26 8.73
C PHE A 184 2.84 -8.16 9.20
N ASN A 185 3.41 -6.97 9.07
CA ASN A 185 4.75 -6.54 9.40
C ASN A 185 5.85 -6.97 8.41
N GLU A 186 5.58 -7.75 7.38
CA GLU A 186 6.55 -8.14 6.35
C GLU A 186 7.09 -6.93 5.57
N GLU A 187 6.23 -5.96 5.25
CA GLU A 187 6.60 -4.72 4.56
C GLU A 187 7.42 -3.78 5.46
N ARG A 188 7.09 -3.76 6.74
CA ARG A 188 7.82 -2.97 7.75
C ARG A 188 9.21 -3.57 8.00
N ASP A 189 9.27 -4.91 8.12
CA ASP A 189 10.53 -5.65 8.22
C ASP A 189 11.44 -5.39 7.03
N LEU A 190 10.90 -5.49 5.81
CA LEU A 190 11.63 -5.18 4.59
C LEU A 190 12.13 -3.73 4.60
N SER A 191 11.29 -2.78 4.97
CA SER A 191 11.66 -1.35 5.05
C SER A 191 12.84 -1.14 6.00
N PHE A 192 12.77 -1.67 7.23
CA PHE A 192 13.85 -1.54 8.20
C PHE A 192 15.13 -2.27 7.76
N ARG A 193 14.99 -3.44 7.14
CA ARG A 193 16.12 -4.19 6.59
C ARG A 193 16.84 -3.39 5.52
N MET A 194 16.14 -2.76 4.59
CA MET A 194 16.73 -1.93 3.54
C MET A 194 17.40 -0.67 4.12
N VAL A 195 16.73 0.02 5.04
CA VAL A 195 17.25 1.22 5.70
C VAL A 195 18.52 0.89 6.53
N SER A 196 18.55 -0.26 7.21
CA SER A 196 19.75 -0.71 7.96
C SER A 196 20.98 -1.00 7.08
N LYS A 197 20.77 -1.13 5.76
CA LYS A 197 21.83 -1.29 4.75
C LYS A 197 22.23 0.03 4.08
N GLY A 198 21.76 1.18 4.60
CA GLY A 198 22.08 2.50 4.07
C GLY A 198 21.21 2.90 2.87
N LEU A 199 20.18 2.14 2.56
CA LEU A 199 19.21 2.47 1.52
C LEU A 199 18.09 3.36 2.06
N ARG A 200 17.27 3.94 1.18
CA ARG A 200 16.19 4.85 1.54
C ARG A 200 14.84 4.19 1.37
N CYS A 201 13.98 4.44 2.36
CA CYS A 201 12.53 4.21 2.29
C CYS A 201 11.85 5.59 2.21
N VAL A 202 11.00 5.82 1.19
CA VAL A 202 10.42 7.14 0.93
C VAL A 202 8.91 7.09 0.67
N LEU A 203 8.24 8.21 0.88
CA LEU A 203 6.86 8.41 0.44
C LEU A 203 6.87 8.99 -0.99
N ILE A 204 6.08 8.42 -1.91
CA ILE A 204 5.79 9.04 -3.20
C ILE A 204 4.67 10.06 -2.95
N ASP A 205 5.06 11.25 -2.52
CA ASP A 205 4.19 12.28 -1.96
C ASP A 205 3.34 13.04 -2.98
N ASN A 206 3.49 12.72 -4.27
CA ASN A 206 2.67 13.20 -5.39
C ASN A 206 1.82 12.09 -6.04
N LEU A 207 1.79 10.89 -5.46
CA LEU A 207 0.97 9.77 -5.94
C LEU A 207 -0.07 9.39 -4.90
N TYR A 208 -1.33 9.40 -5.29
CA TYR A 208 -2.45 9.01 -4.45
C TYR A 208 -3.15 7.78 -5.03
N VAL A 209 -3.22 6.70 -4.27
CA VAL A 209 -3.81 5.42 -4.66
C VAL A 209 -4.98 5.08 -3.74
N PHE A 210 -6.09 4.64 -4.31
CA PHE A 210 -7.23 4.16 -3.52
C PHE A 210 -6.92 2.79 -2.92
N HIS A 211 -7.24 2.62 -1.64
CA HIS A 211 -7.16 1.35 -0.94
C HIS A 211 -8.39 1.18 -0.06
N LYS A 212 -9.23 0.20 -0.36
CA LYS A 212 -10.52 -0.01 0.32
C LYS A 212 -10.35 -0.51 1.75
N ARG A 213 -9.26 -1.20 2.04
CA ARG A 213 -8.97 -1.84 3.34
C ARG A 213 -10.04 -2.84 3.76
N HIS A 214 -10.13 -3.97 3.05
CA HIS A 214 -10.89 -5.12 3.54
C HIS A 214 -10.04 -6.02 4.43
N ALA A 215 -10.65 -6.50 5.51
CA ALA A 215 -10.05 -7.53 6.34
C ALA A 215 -10.33 -8.90 5.68
N SER A 216 -9.37 -9.42 4.94
CA SER A 216 -9.44 -10.78 4.32
C SER A 216 -9.47 -11.91 5.36
N PHE A 217 -9.36 -11.61 6.66
CA PHE A 217 -9.35 -12.59 7.74
C PHE A 217 -10.45 -12.31 8.76
N GLY A 218 -11.10 -13.34 9.26
CA GLY A 218 -12.00 -13.26 10.40
C GLY A 218 -11.32 -12.61 11.62
N SER A 219 -12.07 -11.83 12.39
CA SER A 219 -11.55 -10.94 13.43
C SER A 219 -10.62 -11.59 14.46
N ALA A 220 -10.90 -12.83 14.89
CA ALA A 220 -10.11 -13.56 15.89
C ALA A 220 -8.78 -14.07 15.31
N ALA A 221 -8.80 -14.75 14.16
CA ALA A 221 -7.60 -15.26 13.50
C ALA A 221 -6.64 -14.12 13.09
N ARG A 222 -7.18 -13.01 12.60
CA ARG A 222 -6.39 -11.80 12.30
C ARG A 222 -5.69 -11.24 13.53
N LYS A 223 -6.40 -11.16 14.66
CA LYS A 223 -5.82 -10.65 15.90
C LYS A 223 -4.67 -11.52 16.37
N GLN A 224 -4.85 -12.83 16.36
CA GLN A 224 -3.82 -13.79 16.76
C GLN A 224 -2.58 -13.69 15.84
N GLN A 225 -2.78 -13.63 14.54
CA GLN A 225 -1.68 -13.48 13.58
C GLN A 225 -0.92 -12.17 13.81
N LEU A 226 -1.65 -11.06 14.01
CA LEU A 226 -1.07 -9.75 14.27
C LEU A 226 -0.25 -9.74 15.57
N GLU A 227 -0.77 -10.31 16.65
CA GLU A 227 -0.07 -10.40 17.95
C GLU A 227 1.22 -11.23 17.83
N LYS A 228 1.16 -12.37 17.12
CA LYS A 228 2.34 -13.20 16.84
C LYS A 228 3.39 -12.40 16.05
N ASN A 229 2.99 -11.75 14.97
CA ASN A 229 3.89 -11.04 14.09
C ASN A 229 4.43 -9.75 14.73
N ASP A 230 3.64 -9.07 15.54
CA ASP A 230 4.10 -7.93 16.36
C ASP A 230 5.21 -8.33 17.34
N LYS A 231 5.14 -9.54 17.91
CA LYS A 231 6.20 -10.05 18.77
C LYS A 231 7.49 -10.29 17.96
N ILE A 232 7.41 -11.03 16.85
CA ILE A 232 8.56 -11.29 15.96
C ILE A 232 9.21 -9.96 15.55
N PHE A 233 8.40 -9.00 15.12
CA PHE A 233 8.86 -7.70 14.66
C PHE A 233 9.54 -6.89 15.77
N LYS A 234 8.96 -6.86 16.97
CA LYS A 234 9.55 -6.18 18.13
C LYS A 234 10.84 -6.83 18.61
N ASP A 235 10.89 -8.17 18.61
CA ASP A 235 12.10 -8.91 19.02
C ASP A 235 13.27 -8.65 18.07
N ARG A 236 12.97 -8.44 16.76
CA ARG A 236 13.97 -8.16 15.72
C ARG A 236 14.41 -6.70 15.70
N TRP A 237 13.50 -5.75 15.85
CA TRP A 237 13.71 -4.34 15.53
C TRP A 237 13.63 -3.37 16.74
N GLY A 238 13.20 -3.83 17.90
CA GLY A 238 13.28 -3.14 19.19
C GLY A 238 13.02 -1.63 19.16
N ASP A 239 14.08 -0.84 19.29
CA ASP A 239 13.99 0.61 19.37
C ASP A 239 13.56 1.31 18.08
N LEU A 240 13.78 0.72 16.91
CA LEU A 240 13.30 1.27 15.64
C LEU A 240 11.78 1.35 15.60
N VAL A 241 11.08 0.42 16.27
CA VAL A 241 9.61 0.45 16.40
C VAL A 241 9.14 1.69 17.17
N LYS A 242 9.88 2.12 18.19
CA LYS A 242 9.56 3.34 18.95
C LYS A 242 9.79 4.59 18.09
N GLN A 243 10.91 4.62 17.35
CA GLN A 243 11.25 5.72 16.45
C GLN A 243 10.22 5.87 15.33
N GLU A 244 9.74 4.76 14.73
CA GLU A 244 8.67 4.76 13.73
C GLU A 244 7.38 5.37 14.27
N LYS A 245 6.96 4.97 15.48
CA LYS A 245 5.76 5.51 16.14
C LYS A 245 5.88 7.00 16.43
N ASP A 246 7.05 7.44 16.90
CA ASP A 246 7.32 8.85 17.15
C ASP A 246 7.31 9.66 15.85
N PHE A 247 7.96 9.17 14.80
CA PHE A 247 7.96 9.78 13.48
C PHE A 247 6.53 9.96 12.94
N THR A 248 5.75 8.88 12.93
CA THR A 248 4.37 8.90 12.42
C THR A 248 3.48 9.87 13.20
N LYS A 249 3.72 10.03 14.50
CA LYS A 249 2.94 10.92 15.35
C LYS A 249 3.32 12.39 15.22
N HIS A 250 4.60 12.69 15.05
CA HIS A 250 5.12 14.06 15.17
C HIS A 250 5.73 14.65 13.90
N ARG A 251 6.13 13.80 12.95
CA ARG A 251 6.88 14.16 11.74
C ARG A 251 6.27 13.60 10.45
N ASN A 252 4.97 13.25 10.48
CA ASN A 252 4.30 12.66 9.32
C ASN A 252 4.28 13.63 8.14
N PRO A 253 4.92 13.31 7.01
CA PRO A 253 5.05 14.21 5.86
C PRO A 253 3.71 14.57 5.20
N VAL A 254 2.66 13.77 5.42
CA VAL A 254 1.32 14.02 4.85
C VAL A 254 0.53 15.06 5.65
N ASP A 255 0.95 15.42 6.86
CA ASP A 255 0.17 16.28 7.75
C ASP A 255 -0.05 17.70 7.18
N GLU A 256 0.95 18.27 6.52
CA GLU A 256 0.81 19.59 5.90
C GLU A 256 -0.15 19.53 4.70
N LEU A 257 0.02 18.53 3.85
CA LEU A 257 -0.84 18.30 2.68
C LEU A 257 -2.29 18.05 3.10
N ARG A 258 -2.52 17.28 4.17
CA ARG A 258 -3.85 17.10 4.78
C ARG A 258 -4.49 18.42 5.19
N ARG A 259 -3.74 19.31 5.81
CA ARG A 259 -4.24 20.64 6.23
C ARG A 259 -4.61 21.51 5.04
N GLN A 260 -3.82 21.48 3.99
CA GLN A 260 -4.08 22.29 2.79
C GLN A 260 -5.28 21.74 1.99
N ILE A 261 -5.37 20.43 1.80
CA ILE A 261 -6.45 19.80 1.02
C ILE A 261 -7.78 19.80 1.79
N GLN A 262 -7.73 19.56 3.10
CA GLN A 262 -8.93 19.33 3.92
C GLN A 262 -8.88 20.12 5.23
N PRO A 263 -8.78 21.47 5.19
CA PRO A 263 -8.55 22.28 6.39
C PRO A 263 -9.65 22.18 7.45
N LYS A 264 -10.90 21.91 7.04
CA LYS A 264 -12.04 21.73 7.97
C LYS A 264 -11.92 20.50 8.86
N TYR A 265 -11.18 19.47 8.41
CA TYR A 265 -11.11 18.17 9.08
C TYR A 265 -9.79 17.93 9.82
N PHE A 266 -8.77 18.67 9.44
CA PHE A 266 -7.42 18.59 10.03
C PHE A 266 -6.99 19.86 10.75
N LYS A 267 -7.93 20.73 11.15
CA LYS A 267 -7.61 21.87 12.02
C LYS A 267 -6.97 21.36 13.31
N LYS A 268 -5.70 21.66 13.52
CA LYS A 268 -5.09 21.61 14.86
C LYS A 268 -5.60 22.82 15.64
N GLY A 269 -6.64 22.63 16.45
CA GLY A 269 -6.82 23.50 17.59
C GLY A 269 -5.75 23.17 18.63
N LEU A 270 -5.29 24.17 19.40
CA LEU A 270 -4.28 23.97 20.46
C LEU A 270 -4.66 22.86 21.44
N PHE A 271 -5.94 22.50 21.52
CA PHE A 271 -6.51 21.57 22.49
C PHE A 271 -7.46 20.50 21.92
N TRP A 272 -7.79 20.53 20.63
CA TRP A 272 -8.68 19.53 20.04
C TRP A 272 -8.42 19.28 18.56
N SER A 273 -8.69 18.05 18.09
CA SER A 273 -8.71 17.72 16.68
C SER A 273 -9.91 16.82 16.38
N LYS A 274 -10.49 16.96 15.19
CA LYS A 274 -11.59 16.12 14.69
C LYS A 274 -11.15 15.48 13.37
N SER A 275 -11.19 14.15 13.32
CA SER A 275 -11.01 13.38 12.10
C SER A 275 -12.30 12.65 11.79
N VAL A 276 -12.86 12.83 10.60
CA VAL A 276 -14.04 12.11 10.14
C VAL A 276 -13.57 11.03 9.18
N LEU A 277 -13.82 9.78 9.53
CA LEU A 277 -13.52 8.59 8.73
C LEU A 277 -14.85 8.02 8.20
N PRO A 278 -14.85 7.20 7.16
CA PRO A 278 -16.08 6.64 6.60
C PRO A 278 -16.94 5.86 7.60
N ASP A 279 -16.30 5.16 8.55
CA ASP A 279 -16.93 4.32 9.57
C ASP A 279 -17.08 5.00 10.94
N LYS A 280 -16.43 6.15 11.15
CA LYS A 280 -16.38 6.79 12.46
C LYS A 280 -15.89 8.23 12.42
N THR A 281 -16.26 8.99 13.43
CA THR A 281 -15.65 10.28 13.75
C THR A 281 -14.77 10.14 14.99
N VAL A 282 -13.53 10.62 14.90
CA VAL A 282 -12.57 10.60 16.00
C VAL A 282 -12.28 12.04 16.42
N TRP A 283 -12.53 12.35 17.70
CA TRP A 283 -12.10 13.60 18.35
C TRP A 283 -10.91 13.30 19.26
N ARG A 284 -9.95 14.19 19.26
CA ARG A 284 -8.94 14.24 20.33
C ARG A 284 -9.06 15.59 21.02
N VAL A 285 -9.44 15.54 22.29
CA VAL A 285 -9.62 16.71 23.15
C VAL A 285 -8.66 16.55 24.31
N PHE A 286 -7.73 17.50 24.49
CA PHE A 286 -6.69 17.43 25.52
C PHE A 286 -5.92 16.09 25.57
N GLY A 287 -5.65 15.49 24.37
CA GLY A 287 -4.99 14.19 24.27
C GLY A 287 -5.90 12.98 24.46
N VAL A 288 -7.14 13.14 24.88
CA VAL A 288 -8.13 12.05 25.02
C VAL A 288 -8.77 11.77 23.68
N LYS A 289 -8.76 10.50 23.26
CA LYS A 289 -9.37 10.03 22.01
C LYS A 289 -10.83 9.63 22.29
N ILE A 290 -11.76 10.35 21.68
CA ILE A 290 -13.19 10.04 21.66
C ILE A 290 -13.56 9.55 20.26
N THR A 291 -14.21 8.39 20.15
CA THR A 291 -14.62 7.81 18.86
C THR A 291 -16.11 7.59 18.84
N LYS A 292 -16.80 8.15 17.83
CA LYS A 292 -18.20 7.87 17.52
C LYS A 292 -18.27 7.09 16.23
N LYS A 293 -18.78 5.86 16.28
CA LYS A 293 -19.09 5.10 15.06
C LYS A 293 -20.26 5.79 14.33
N GLN A 294 -20.15 5.92 13.01
CA GLN A 294 -21.30 6.27 12.20
C GLN A 294 -22.18 5.01 12.13
N LYS A 295 -23.48 5.16 12.39
CA LYS A 295 -24.46 4.11 12.06
C LYS A 295 -24.50 4.05 10.53
N ASN A 296 -24.15 2.90 9.96
CA ASN A 296 -24.57 2.61 8.60
C ASN A 296 -26.11 2.49 8.69
N ASP A 297 -26.83 3.44 8.09
CA ASP A 297 -28.22 3.20 7.74
C ASP A 297 -28.25 2.09 6.68
N PRO A 298 -29.25 1.20 6.73
CA PRO A 298 -29.32 -0.06 5.98
C PRO A 298 -29.31 0.13 4.47
#